data_66d5c238b74ba0e12b155e219465b826
#
_entry.id   66d5c238b74ba0e12b155e219465b826
#
_cell.length_a   1.000
_cell.length_b   1.000
_cell.length_c   1.000
_cell.angle_alpha   90.00
_cell.angle_beta   90.00
_cell.angle_gamma   90.00
#
_symmetry.space_group_name_H-M   'P 1'
#
loop_
_entity.id
_entity.type
_entity.pdbx_description
1 polymer ?
#
loop_
_entity_poly.entity_id
_entity_poly.type
_entity_poly.pdbx_seq_one_letter_code
_entity_poly.pdbx_strand_id
1 'polypeptide(L)'
;DEKFDTIIRSHVLEHTYNPLEFIEKISDLTIMGGTQYISIPNMRHALEMGYMNMLTFEHSYFIDIDFLKCVLARKQFVVDEIVENKHSIFIKATKVDYTPEFEEYFSSHKELFVNYIDKILKDIESINQLMHSLDNVFLFGGHVWSQYLLSMGLSKNIVNILDNDVDKQDKRLYGTDLIVKDPKVLYNYTEPKVIVRAGVYSEEIKAQLLSINPTTKFL
;
A
#
# COMPACT_ATOMS: atom_id res chain seq x y z
N ASP A 1 -12.30 4.67 -36.23
CA ASP A 1 -11.83 4.88 -34.85
C ASP A 1 -10.29 5.01 -34.89
N GLU A 2 -9.77 6.00 -34.16
CA GLU A 2 -8.35 6.28 -34.10
C GLU A 2 -7.65 5.16 -33.34
N LYS A 3 -6.53 4.64 -33.88
CA LYS A 3 -5.70 3.61 -33.23
C LYS A 3 -4.27 4.12 -33.06
N PHE A 4 -3.58 3.61 -32.05
CA PHE A 4 -2.28 4.08 -31.61
C PHE A 4 -1.22 2.98 -31.73
N ASP A 5 -0.01 3.36 -32.10
CA ASP A 5 1.17 2.50 -32.08
C ASP A 5 1.77 2.39 -30.70
N THR A 6 1.54 3.40 -29.84
CA THR A 6 2.06 3.45 -28.48
C THR A 6 1.02 4.00 -27.51
N ILE A 7 0.79 3.28 -26.41
CA ILE A 7 -0.09 3.73 -25.32
C ILE A 7 0.70 3.64 -24.01
N ILE A 8 0.72 4.76 -23.26
CA ILE A 8 1.38 4.84 -21.96
C ILE A 8 0.32 5.05 -20.88
N ARG A 9 0.39 4.27 -19.81
CA ARG A 9 -0.47 4.40 -18.63
C ARG A 9 0.31 4.13 -17.36
N SER A 10 0.18 5.00 -16.38
CA SER A 10 0.91 4.92 -15.13
C SER A 10 -0.05 5.04 -13.95
N HIS A 11 -0.11 3.99 -13.11
CA HIS A 11 -0.95 3.97 -11.92
C HIS A 11 -2.41 4.35 -12.21
N VAL A 12 -3.04 3.67 -13.15
CA VAL A 12 -4.44 3.92 -13.57
C VAL A 12 -5.31 2.69 -13.31
N LEU A 13 -4.76 1.49 -13.56
CA LEU A 13 -5.55 0.26 -13.63
C LEU A 13 -6.17 -0.10 -12.27
N GLU A 14 -5.43 0.13 -11.20
CA GLU A 14 -5.87 -0.10 -9.81
C GLU A 14 -7.03 0.79 -9.37
N HIS A 15 -7.25 1.91 -10.05
CA HIS A 15 -8.34 2.85 -9.78
C HIS A 15 -9.57 2.63 -10.66
N THR A 16 -9.53 1.68 -11.59
CA THR A 16 -10.67 1.40 -12.48
C THR A 16 -11.69 0.50 -11.79
N TYR A 17 -12.99 0.73 -12.03
CA TYR A 17 -14.05 -0.14 -11.49
C TYR A 17 -14.19 -1.46 -12.27
N ASN A 18 -13.74 -1.50 -13.53
CA ASN A 18 -13.74 -2.71 -14.36
C ASN A 18 -12.42 -2.79 -15.14
N PRO A 19 -11.36 -3.36 -14.54
CA PRO A 19 -10.04 -3.42 -15.14
C PRO A 19 -10.01 -4.28 -16.41
N LEU A 20 -10.85 -5.31 -16.51
CA LEU A 20 -10.91 -6.17 -17.71
C LEU A 20 -11.46 -5.41 -18.91
N GLU A 21 -12.57 -4.70 -18.74
CA GLU A 21 -13.16 -3.85 -19.78
C GLU A 21 -12.21 -2.71 -20.17
N PHE A 22 -11.52 -2.12 -19.19
CA PHE A 22 -10.54 -1.09 -19.44
C PHE A 22 -9.40 -1.61 -20.34
N ILE A 23 -8.80 -2.77 -20.01
CA ILE A 23 -7.74 -3.39 -20.81
C ILE A 23 -8.26 -3.77 -22.20
N GLU A 24 -9.51 -4.23 -22.32
CA GLU A 24 -10.14 -4.50 -23.61
C GLU A 24 -10.19 -3.26 -24.50
N LYS A 25 -10.72 -2.15 -23.99
CA LYS A 25 -10.76 -0.87 -24.70
C LYS A 25 -9.37 -0.40 -25.14
N ILE A 26 -8.38 -0.52 -24.26
CA ILE A 26 -6.99 -0.19 -24.61
C ILE A 26 -6.45 -1.14 -25.69
N SER A 27 -6.79 -2.43 -25.62
CA SER A 27 -6.41 -3.36 -26.70
C SER A 27 -7.02 -2.96 -28.04
N ASP A 28 -8.29 -2.59 -28.06
CA ASP A 28 -8.97 -2.18 -29.30
C ASP A 28 -8.36 -0.91 -29.90
N LEU A 29 -7.86 -0.01 -29.06
CA LEU A 29 -7.16 1.22 -29.49
C LEU A 29 -5.72 0.98 -29.94
N THR A 30 -5.12 -0.18 -29.65
CA THR A 30 -3.73 -0.48 -30.00
C THR A 30 -3.69 -1.18 -31.38
N ILE A 31 -2.85 -0.69 -32.30
CA ILE A 31 -2.63 -1.38 -33.59
C ILE A 31 -1.89 -2.71 -33.36
N MET A 32 -1.95 -3.60 -34.34
CA MET A 32 -1.12 -4.80 -34.36
C MET A 32 0.37 -4.40 -34.43
N GLY A 33 1.21 -5.02 -33.59
CA GLY A 33 2.61 -4.62 -33.38
C GLY A 33 2.78 -3.37 -32.48
N GLY A 34 1.70 -2.72 -32.06
CA GLY A 34 1.75 -1.57 -31.17
C GLY A 34 2.12 -1.96 -29.73
N THR A 35 2.68 -1.01 -28.99
CA THR A 35 3.27 -1.22 -27.67
C THR A 35 2.49 -0.51 -26.57
N GLN A 36 2.34 -1.16 -25.42
CA GLN A 36 1.88 -0.54 -24.19
C GLN A 36 3.04 -0.44 -23.19
N TYR A 37 3.17 0.73 -22.56
CA TYR A 37 3.98 0.94 -21.36
C TYR A 37 3.02 1.12 -20.17
N ILE A 38 3.16 0.26 -19.18
CA ILE A 38 2.22 0.15 -18.06
C ILE A 38 3.01 0.26 -16.76
N SER A 39 2.53 1.02 -15.80
CA SER A 39 2.98 0.85 -14.42
C SER A 39 1.80 0.55 -13.49
N ILE A 40 2.06 -0.32 -12.52
CA ILE A 40 1.15 -0.69 -11.43
C ILE A 40 1.91 -0.67 -10.10
N PRO A 41 1.21 -0.56 -8.94
CA PRO A 41 1.84 -0.77 -7.64
C PRO A 41 2.49 -2.16 -7.53
N ASN A 42 3.65 -2.24 -6.86
CA ASN A 42 4.26 -3.53 -6.54
C ASN A 42 3.57 -4.14 -5.32
N MET A 43 2.42 -4.73 -5.56
CA MET A 43 1.58 -5.31 -4.53
C MET A 43 2.26 -6.47 -3.82
N ARG A 44 2.96 -7.36 -4.55
CA ARG A 44 3.65 -8.51 -3.96
C ARG A 44 4.66 -8.06 -2.91
N HIS A 45 5.55 -7.13 -3.27
CA HIS A 45 6.53 -6.59 -2.33
C HIS A 45 5.86 -5.97 -1.10
N ALA A 46 4.79 -5.20 -1.27
CA ALA A 46 4.09 -4.58 -0.16
C ALA A 46 3.41 -5.61 0.77
N LEU A 47 2.83 -6.68 0.24
CA LEU A 47 2.24 -7.77 1.02
C LEU A 47 3.33 -8.54 1.80
N GLU A 48 4.43 -8.89 1.16
CA GLU A 48 5.57 -9.58 1.79
C GLU A 48 6.17 -8.76 2.94
N MET A 49 6.31 -7.45 2.73
CA MET A 49 6.81 -6.52 3.75
C MET A 49 5.78 -6.17 4.84
N GLY A 50 4.51 -6.50 4.64
CA GLY A 50 3.44 -6.17 5.57
C GLY A 50 3.04 -4.71 5.55
N TYR A 51 3.20 -4.02 4.42
CA TYR A 51 2.83 -2.60 4.31
C TYR A 51 1.32 -2.42 4.21
N MET A 52 0.74 -1.67 5.13
CA MET A 52 -0.72 -1.45 5.17
C MET A 52 -1.23 -0.47 4.12
N ASN A 53 -0.37 0.32 3.48
CA ASN A 53 -0.75 1.27 2.45
C ASN A 53 -1.34 0.62 1.18
N MET A 54 -1.26 -0.68 1.06
CA MET A 54 -1.93 -1.41 -0.02
C MET A 54 -3.44 -1.54 0.20
N LEU A 55 -3.91 -1.49 1.45
CA LEU A 55 -5.34 -1.54 1.81
C LEU A 55 -6.01 -0.16 1.68
N THR A 56 -5.71 0.58 0.63
CA THR A 56 -6.35 1.88 0.39
C THR A 56 -7.68 1.72 -0.33
N PHE A 57 -8.69 2.50 0.09
CA PHE A 57 -10.02 2.50 -0.56
C PHE A 57 -10.01 3.12 -1.97
N GLU A 58 -8.94 3.82 -2.32
CA GLU A 58 -8.76 4.42 -3.65
C GLU A 58 -8.43 3.37 -4.71
N HIS A 59 -7.86 2.22 -4.30
CA HIS A 59 -7.62 1.09 -5.18
C HIS A 59 -8.86 0.18 -5.21
N SER A 60 -9.59 0.20 -6.31
CA SER A 60 -10.75 -0.68 -6.52
C SER A 60 -10.33 -2.15 -6.69
N TYR A 61 -9.08 -2.38 -7.14
CA TYR A 61 -8.50 -3.70 -7.35
C TYR A 61 -7.04 -3.75 -6.91
N PHE A 62 -6.65 -4.89 -6.35
CA PHE A 62 -5.26 -5.22 -6.04
C PHE A 62 -4.69 -6.07 -7.17
N ILE A 63 -4.00 -5.43 -8.11
CA ILE A 63 -3.50 -6.06 -9.33
C ILE A 63 -2.06 -6.50 -9.12
N ASP A 64 -1.85 -7.81 -9.14
CA ASP A 64 -0.51 -8.41 -9.17
C ASP A 64 -0.02 -8.54 -10.61
N ILE A 65 1.30 -8.63 -10.78
CA ILE A 65 1.94 -8.76 -12.10
C ILE A 65 1.50 -10.01 -12.85
N ASP A 66 1.31 -11.13 -12.16
CA ASP A 66 0.95 -12.39 -12.80
C ASP A 66 -0.49 -12.37 -13.31
N PHE A 67 -1.41 -11.75 -12.54
CA PHE A 67 -2.75 -11.48 -13.04
C PHE A 67 -2.74 -10.57 -14.26
N LEU A 68 -1.92 -9.51 -14.25
CA LEU A 68 -1.82 -8.61 -15.39
C LEU A 68 -1.25 -9.30 -16.62
N LYS A 69 -0.23 -10.15 -16.49
CA LYS A 69 0.28 -11.00 -17.59
C LYS A 69 -0.84 -11.86 -18.20
N CYS A 70 -1.64 -12.52 -17.35
CA CYS A 70 -2.75 -13.35 -17.80
C CYS A 70 -3.76 -12.53 -18.61
N VAL A 71 -4.15 -11.35 -18.13
CA VAL A 71 -5.13 -10.50 -18.82
C VAL A 71 -4.56 -9.93 -20.13
N LEU A 72 -3.29 -9.51 -20.14
CA LEU A 72 -2.61 -9.04 -21.33
C LEU A 72 -2.52 -10.13 -22.39
N ALA A 73 -2.14 -11.36 -22.01
CA ALA A 73 -2.08 -12.50 -22.92
C ALA A 73 -3.45 -12.81 -23.54
N ARG A 74 -4.53 -12.79 -22.74
CA ARG A 74 -5.91 -12.97 -23.26
C ARG A 74 -6.35 -11.88 -24.26
N LYS A 75 -5.70 -10.73 -24.22
CA LYS A 75 -5.92 -9.60 -25.14
C LYS A 75 -4.81 -9.48 -26.19
N GLN A 76 -4.10 -10.59 -26.44
CA GLN A 76 -3.07 -10.74 -27.49
C GLN A 76 -1.88 -9.79 -27.29
N PHE A 77 -1.43 -9.60 -26.05
CA PHE A 77 -0.19 -8.90 -25.74
C PHE A 77 0.85 -9.88 -25.19
N VAL A 78 2.05 -9.82 -25.75
CA VAL A 78 3.26 -10.43 -25.18
C VAL A 78 3.92 -9.40 -24.25
N VAL A 79 4.26 -9.81 -23.06
CA VAL A 79 5.07 -9.00 -22.13
C VAL A 79 6.53 -9.14 -22.53
N ASP A 80 7.13 -8.06 -23.02
CA ASP A 80 8.51 -8.03 -23.51
C ASP A 80 9.52 -7.76 -22.40
N GLU A 81 9.15 -6.89 -21.45
CA GLU A 81 10.05 -6.42 -20.39
C GLU A 81 9.26 -6.12 -19.10
N ILE A 82 9.88 -6.44 -17.97
CA ILE A 82 9.37 -6.10 -16.63
C ILE A 82 10.54 -5.51 -15.83
N VAL A 83 10.31 -4.33 -15.25
CA VAL A 83 11.23 -3.70 -14.30
C VAL A 83 10.50 -3.52 -12.97
N GLU A 84 10.98 -4.20 -11.93
CA GLU A 84 10.40 -4.16 -10.59
C GLU A 84 11.19 -3.22 -9.68
N ASN A 85 10.47 -2.31 -9.05
CA ASN A 85 10.95 -1.48 -7.95
C ASN A 85 10.11 -1.73 -6.70
N LYS A 86 10.59 -1.25 -5.55
CA LYS A 86 9.86 -1.41 -4.26
C LYS A 86 8.41 -0.90 -4.31
N HIS A 87 8.15 0.17 -5.06
CA HIS A 87 6.83 0.80 -5.12
C HIS A 87 6.02 0.44 -6.36
N SER A 88 6.68 0.15 -7.46
CA SER A 88 6.03 0.06 -8.76
C SER A 88 6.67 -1.03 -9.62
N ILE A 89 5.84 -1.64 -10.45
CA ILE A 89 6.28 -2.53 -11.54
C ILE A 89 6.02 -1.80 -12.85
N PHE A 90 7.02 -1.74 -13.72
CA PHE A 90 6.95 -1.18 -15.07
C PHE A 90 6.98 -2.32 -16.08
N ILE A 91 6.09 -2.28 -17.05
CA ILE A 91 5.85 -3.35 -17.99
C ILE A 91 5.83 -2.76 -19.39
N LYS A 92 6.54 -3.39 -20.30
CA LYS A 92 6.40 -3.20 -21.73
C LYS A 92 5.71 -4.42 -22.32
N ALA A 93 4.66 -4.21 -23.12
CA ALA A 93 3.92 -5.29 -23.77
C ALA A 93 3.58 -4.92 -25.21
N THR A 94 3.78 -5.85 -26.14
CA THR A 94 3.51 -5.66 -27.58
C THR A 94 2.33 -6.49 -28.03
N LYS A 95 1.44 -5.89 -28.84
CA LYS A 95 0.28 -6.56 -29.43
C LYS A 95 0.68 -7.50 -30.54
N VAL A 96 0.22 -8.75 -30.45
CA VAL A 96 0.51 -9.83 -31.41
C VAL A 96 -0.79 -10.38 -32.02
N ASP A 97 -0.68 -11.18 -33.09
CA ASP A 97 -1.81 -11.78 -33.81
C ASP A 97 -2.21 -13.17 -33.29
N TYR A 98 -1.64 -13.59 -32.18
CA TYR A 98 -1.94 -14.85 -31.50
C TYR A 98 -2.20 -14.61 -30.00
N THR A 99 -2.76 -15.62 -29.31
CA THR A 99 -2.91 -15.56 -27.85
C THR A 99 -1.70 -16.22 -27.20
N PRO A 100 -0.85 -15.46 -26.47
CA PRO A 100 0.27 -16.01 -25.70
C PRO A 100 -0.19 -17.00 -24.63
N GLU A 101 0.67 -17.95 -24.29
CA GLU A 101 0.44 -18.83 -23.13
C GLU A 101 0.54 -18.04 -21.83
N PHE A 102 -0.25 -18.44 -20.85
CA PHE A 102 -0.23 -17.86 -19.50
C PHE A 102 -0.54 -18.93 -18.45
N GLU A 103 -0.04 -18.71 -17.25
CA GLU A 103 -0.31 -19.58 -16.10
C GLU A 103 -1.38 -18.96 -15.19
N GLU A 104 -2.05 -19.79 -14.40
CA GLU A 104 -3.01 -19.36 -13.40
C GLU A 104 -2.36 -19.39 -12.00
N TYR A 105 -2.47 -18.26 -11.26
CA TYR A 105 -1.77 -18.03 -9.99
C TYR A 105 -2.69 -17.85 -8.79
N PHE A 106 -3.98 -18.13 -8.92
CA PHE A 106 -4.98 -17.84 -7.88
C PHE A 106 -4.59 -18.39 -6.50
N SER A 107 -4.14 -19.63 -6.43
CA SER A 107 -3.83 -20.28 -5.14
C SER A 107 -2.66 -19.63 -4.42
N SER A 108 -1.59 -19.30 -5.13
CA SER A 108 -0.41 -18.63 -4.55
C SER A 108 -0.71 -17.20 -4.12
N HIS A 109 -1.51 -16.47 -4.88
CA HIS A 109 -1.93 -15.11 -4.51
C HIS A 109 -2.85 -15.11 -3.30
N LYS A 110 -3.78 -16.07 -3.21
CA LYS A 110 -4.63 -16.24 -2.04
C LYS A 110 -3.80 -16.49 -0.78
N GLU A 111 -2.83 -17.39 -0.86
CA GLU A 111 -1.94 -17.70 0.26
C GLU A 111 -1.13 -16.47 0.69
N LEU A 112 -0.55 -15.74 -0.26
CA LEU A 112 0.19 -14.51 0.01
C LEU A 112 -0.67 -13.48 0.76
N PHE A 113 -1.92 -13.28 0.33
CA PHE A 113 -2.83 -12.33 0.97
C PHE A 113 -3.26 -12.79 2.36
N VAL A 114 -3.55 -14.07 2.56
CA VAL A 114 -3.89 -14.62 3.88
C VAL A 114 -2.72 -14.45 4.84
N ASN A 115 -1.51 -14.81 4.41
CA ASN A 115 -0.29 -14.64 5.22
C ASN A 115 -0.03 -13.18 5.59
N TYR A 116 -0.32 -12.25 4.68
CA TYR A 116 -0.23 -10.81 4.95
C TYR A 116 -1.19 -10.37 6.07
N ILE A 117 -2.46 -10.77 6.00
CA ILE A 117 -3.45 -10.43 7.05
C ILE A 117 -3.05 -11.06 8.39
N ASP A 118 -2.66 -12.32 8.40
CA ASP A 118 -2.21 -13.01 9.62
C ASP A 118 -0.99 -12.32 10.25
N LYS A 119 -0.06 -11.83 9.43
CA LYS A 119 1.11 -11.09 9.91
C LYS A 119 0.71 -9.80 10.60
N ILE A 120 -0.22 -9.04 10.02
CA ILE A 120 -0.73 -7.79 10.62
C ILE A 120 -1.43 -8.08 11.95
N LEU A 121 -2.31 -9.09 12.00
CA LEU A 121 -3.02 -9.45 13.23
C LEU A 121 -2.07 -9.87 14.35
N LYS A 122 -1.04 -10.66 14.03
CA LYS A 122 0.01 -11.05 15.00
C LYS A 122 0.84 -9.87 15.48
N ASP A 123 1.16 -8.91 14.60
CA ASP A 123 1.86 -7.68 14.98
C ASP A 123 1.02 -6.86 15.96
N ILE A 124 -0.29 -6.67 15.66
CA ILE A 124 -1.22 -5.98 16.55
C ILE A 124 -1.33 -6.67 17.91
N GLU A 125 -1.45 -8.00 17.94
CA GLU A 125 -1.52 -8.77 19.18
C GLU A 125 -0.23 -8.58 20.02
N SER A 126 0.93 -8.64 19.40
CA SER A 126 2.22 -8.43 20.05
C SER A 126 2.33 -7.02 20.64
N ILE A 127 1.91 -6.00 19.89
CA ILE A 127 1.88 -4.61 20.36
C ILE A 127 0.91 -4.48 21.54
N ASN A 128 -0.28 -5.05 21.46
CA ASN A 128 -1.28 -4.99 22.54
C ASN A 128 -0.77 -5.62 23.83
N GLN A 129 -0.05 -6.75 23.75
CA GLN A 129 0.58 -7.36 24.90
C GLN A 129 1.59 -6.43 25.59
N LEU A 130 2.41 -5.73 24.81
CA LEU A 130 3.34 -4.72 25.33
C LEU A 130 2.60 -3.53 25.94
N MET A 131 1.55 -3.05 25.30
CA MET A 131 0.77 -1.87 25.74
C MET A 131 0.05 -2.06 27.07
N HIS A 132 -0.20 -3.29 27.50
CA HIS A 132 -0.89 -3.57 28.78
C HIS A 132 -0.22 -2.95 30.01
N SER A 133 1.08 -2.77 29.98
CA SER A 133 1.88 -2.24 31.09
C SER A 133 2.56 -0.91 30.77
N LEU A 134 2.20 -0.27 29.65
CA LEU A 134 2.86 0.94 29.19
C LEU A 134 1.93 2.15 29.25
N ASP A 135 2.49 3.25 29.76
CA ASP A 135 1.91 4.59 29.66
C ASP A 135 2.57 5.38 28.51
N ASN A 136 1.94 6.48 28.13
CA ASN A 136 2.48 7.44 27.14
C ASN A 136 2.73 6.77 25.77
N VAL A 137 1.76 5.97 25.31
CA VAL A 137 1.80 5.36 23.97
C VAL A 137 1.14 6.27 22.97
N PHE A 138 1.81 6.48 21.83
CA PHE A 138 1.35 7.28 20.70
C PHE A 138 1.32 6.42 19.44
N LEU A 139 0.46 6.79 18.49
CA LEU A 139 0.43 6.17 17.16
C LEU A 139 0.77 7.23 16.12
N PHE A 140 1.75 6.97 15.25
CA PHE A 140 2.13 7.90 14.20
C PHE A 140 1.30 7.69 12.94
N GLY A 141 0.76 8.79 12.40
CA GLY A 141 0.01 8.87 11.16
C GLY A 141 -1.49 9.15 11.35
N GLY A 142 -1.90 10.39 11.14
CA GLY A 142 -3.31 10.81 11.16
C GLY A 142 -4.03 10.48 9.85
N HIS A 143 -4.09 9.19 9.47
CA HIS A 143 -4.68 8.74 8.21
C HIS A 143 -5.23 7.31 8.28
N VAL A 144 -5.68 6.79 7.15
CA VAL A 144 -6.38 5.51 7.01
C VAL A 144 -5.62 4.32 7.63
N TRP A 145 -4.29 4.30 7.63
CA TRP A 145 -3.54 3.18 8.19
C TRP A 145 -3.70 3.07 9.71
N SER A 146 -3.68 4.19 10.42
CA SER A 146 -4.00 4.20 11.85
C SER A 146 -5.44 3.74 12.11
N GLN A 147 -6.38 4.12 11.24
CA GLN A 147 -7.76 3.63 11.31
C GLN A 147 -7.84 2.11 11.13
N TYR A 148 -7.09 1.54 10.18
CA TYR A 148 -7.02 0.08 9.99
C TYR A 148 -6.46 -0.63 11.22
N LEU A 149 -5.33 -0.16 11.77
CA LEU A 149 -4.76 -0.75 12.98
C LEU A 149 -5.78 -0.77 14.13
N LEU A 150 -6.44 0.36 14.37
CA LEU A 150 -7.48 0.48 15.41
C LEU A 150 -8.70 -0.40 15.13
N SER A 151 -9.13 -0.50 13.86
CA SER A 151 -10.28 -1.34 13.47
C SER A 151 -9.96 -2.83 13.52
N MET A 152 -8.70 -3.21 13.29
CA MET A 152 -8.21 -4.59 13.39
C MET A 152 -7.88 -5.01 14.82
N GLY A 153 -8.10 -4.14 15.82
CA GLY A 153 -8.03 -4.49 17.22
C GLY A 153 -6.82 -3.94 17.97
N LEU A 154 -6.09 -2.97 17.41
CA LEU A 154 -5.08 -2.25 18.18
C LEU A 154 -5.74 -1.57 19.39
N SER A 155 -5.12 -1.73 20.56
CA SER A 155 -5.62 -1.15 21.81
C SER A 155 -5.81 0.36 21.70
N LYS A 156 -6.92 0.85 22.25
CA LYS A 156 -7.21 2.29 22.33
C LYS A 156 -6.49 3.01 23.47
N ASN A 157 -5.61 2.33 24.20
CA ASN A 157 -4.75 2.95 25.22
C ASN A 157 -3.63 3.77 24.56
N ILE A 158 -4.02 4.75 23.75
CA ILE A 158 -3.18 5.65 22.98
C ILE A 158 -3.48 7.08 23.44
N VAL A 159 -2.44 7.83 23.77
CA VAL A 159 -2.59 9.22 24.27
C VAL A 159 -3.06 10.13 23.14
N ASN A 160 -2.37 10.11 22.02
CA ASN A 160 -2.70 10.87 20.81
C ASN A 160 -2.17 10.18 19.54
N ILE A 161 -2.70 10.60 18.41
CA ILE A 161 -2.09 10.37 17.10
C ILE A 161 -1.05 11.46 16.85
N LEU A 162 0.08 11.11 16.23
CA LEU A 162 1.09 12.07 15.80
C LEU A 162 1.08 12.20 14.28
N ASP A 163 1.12 13.41 13.74
CA ASP A 163 1.25 13.64 12.31
C ASP A 163 1.98 14.96 12.03
N ASN A 164 2.82 14.97 10.98
CA ASN A 164 3.56 16.15 10.54
C ASN A 164 2.68 17.16 9.79
N ASP A 165 1.54 16.70 9.28
CA ASP A 165 0.61 17.53 8.51
C ASP A 165 -0.14 18.50 9.43
N VAL A 166 0.17 19.78 9.30
CA VAL A 166 -0.43 20.86 10.11
C VAL A 166 -1.94 20.97 9.92
N ASP A 167 -2.45 20.57 8.75
CA ASP A 167 -3.89 20.61 8.46
C ASP A 167 -4.66 19.52 9.21
N LYS A 168 -3.99 18.49 9.69
CA LYS A 168 -4.59 17.41 10.51
C LYS A 168 -4.46 17.68 12.00
N GLN A 169 -3.49 18.47 12.42
CA GLN A 169 -3.24 18.72 13.83
C GLN A 169 -4.44 19.38 14.53
N ASP A 170 -4.63 19.04 15.80
CA ASP A 170 -5.76 19.41 16.65
C ASP A 170 -7.15 18.96 16.16
N LYS A 171 -7.19 18.16 15.10
CA LYS A 171 -8.40 17.50 14.62
C LYS A 171 -8.46 16.05 15.15
N ARG A 172 -9.65 15.53 15.20
CA ARG A 172 -9.91 14.14 15.59
C ARG A 172 -9.64 13.20 14.41
N LEU A 173 -8.95 12.09 14.66
CA LEU A 173 -8.85 11.02 13.65
C LEU A 173 -10.25 10.45 13.41
N TYR A 174 -10.67 10.44 12.15
CA TYR A 174 -12.00 9.99 11.75
C TYR A 174 -12.31 8.58 12.29
N GLY A 175 -13.52 8.41 12.83
CA GLY A 175 -13.97 7.14 13.44
C GLY A 175 -13.42 6.88 14.85
N THR A 176 -12.70 7.82 15.48
CA THR A 176 -12.13 7.68 16.82
C THR A 176 -12.29 8.94 17.64
N ASP A 177 -11.97 8.88 18.94
CA ASP A 177 -11.87 10.07 19.82
C ASP A 177 -10.43 10.57 19.97
N LEU A 178 -9.48 9.96 19.25
CA LEU A 178 -8.07 10.31 19.31
C LEU A 178 -7.78 11.60 18.53
N ILE A 179 -7.05 12.52 19.17
CA ILE A 179 -6.67 13.80 18.59
C ILE A 179 -5.32 13.66 17.91
N VAL A 180 -5.20 14.23 16.72
CA VAL A 180 -3.92 14.34 16.00
C VAL A 180 -3.12 15.50 16.59
N LYS A 181 -1.86 15.29 16.89
CA LYS A 181 -0.95 16.29 17.48
C LYS A 181 0.35 16.40 16.69
N ASP A 182 0.97 17.60 16.74
CA ASP A 182 2.34 17.79 16.28
C ASP A 182 3.28 16.83 17.04
N PRO A 183 4.16 16.10 16.37
CA PRO A 183 5.15 15.23 17.02
C PRO A 183 5.99 15.93 18.09
N LYS A 184 6.14 17.24 18.06
CA LYS A 184 6.80 18.01 19.12
C LYS A 184 6.16 17.87 20.49
N VAL A 185 4.92 17.41 20.59
CA VAL A 185 4.30 17.13 21.90
C VAL A 185 5.13 16.14 22.72
N LEU A 186 5.93 15.29 22.08
CA LEU A 186 6.81 14.30 22.73
C LEU A 186 7.88 14.95 23.64
N TYR A 187 8.22 16.24 23.48
CA TYR A 187 9.08 16.96 24.41
C TYR A 187 8.59 16.94 25.86
N ASN A 188 7.28 16.83 26.05
CA ASN A 188 6.65 16.88 27.36
C ASN A 188 6.58 15.51 28.07
N TYR A 189 7.12 14.46 27.46
CA TYR A 189 7.02 13.09 27.97
C TYR A 189 8.38 12.48 28.24
N THR A 190 8.49 11.74 29.35
CA THR A 190 9.66 10.91 29.62
C THR A 190 9.47 9.55 29.00
N GLU A 191 10.43 9.13 28.19
CA GLU A 191 10.40 7.83 27.46
C GLU A 191 9.07 7.54 26.76
N PRO A 192 8.59 8.44 25.86
CA PRO A 192 7.35 8.17 25.13
C PRO A 192 7.51 6.93 24.23
N LYS A 193 6.45 6.16 24.06
CA LYS A 193 6.41 4.98 23.21
C LYS A 193 5.63 5.33 21.95
N VAL A 194 6.19 5.06 20.79
CA VAL A 194 5.52 5.40 19.51
C VAL A 194 5.42 4.17 18.63
N ILE A 195 4.20 3.86 18.20
CA ILE A 195 3.92 2.87 17.17
C ILE A 195 4.09 3.57 15.82
N VAL A 196 5.03 3.09 15.00
CA VAL A 196 5.28 3.60 13.64
C VAL A 196 5.07 2.46 12.65
N ARG A 197 4.05 2.59 11.79
CA ARG A 197 3.72 1.65 10.71
C ARG A 197 3.49 2.42 9.41
N ALA A 198 4.56 3.06 8.92
CA ALA A 198 4.52 3.96 7.75
C ALA A 198 5.21 3.37 6.51
N GLY A 199 5.33 2.04 6.44
CA GLY A 199 5.97 1.35 5.32
C GLY A 199 7.41 1.81 5.12
N VAL A 200 7.75 2.22 3.92
CA VAL A 200 9.11 2.65 3.54
C VAL A 200 9.58 3.92 4.27
N TYR A 201 8.66 4.72 4.79
CA TYR A 201 8.97 5.96 5.51
C TYR A 201 9.24 5.74 7.01
N SER A 202 9.08 4.51 7.52
CA SER A 202 9.16 4.23 8.95
C SER A 202 10.50 4.64 9.56
N GLU A 203 11.61 4.37 8.91
CA GLU A 203 12.94 4.70 9.44
C GLU A 203 13.22 6.21 9.44
N GLU A 204 12.77 6.94 8.43
CA GLU A 204 12.86 8.40 8.39
C GLU A 204 12.05 9.04 9.54
N ILE A 205 10.82 8.55 9.74
CA ILE A 205 9.95 9.02 10.82
C ILE A 205 10.56 8.71 12.19
N LYS A 206 11.10 7.51 12.41
CA LYS A 206 11.78 7.17 13.67
C LYS A 206 12.97 8.09 13.94
N ALA A 207 13.79 8.36 12.93
CA ALA A 207 14.92 9.30 13.05
C ALA A 207 14.44 10.71 13.42
N GLN A 208 13.37 11.19 12.80
CA GLN A 208 12.76 12.47 13.15
C GLN A 208 12.28 12.49 14.61
N LEU A 209 11.54 11.46 15.05
CA LEU A 209 11.01 11.40 16.41
C LEU A 209 12.12 11.34 17.47
N LEU A 210 13.22 10.64 17.20
CA LEU A 210 14.40 10.64 18.06
C LEU A 210 15.10 12.02 18.12
N SER A 211 15.07 12.79 17.04
CA SER A 211 15.59 14.15 17.06
C SER A 211 14.75 15.10 17.92
N ILE A 212 13.44 14.83 18.03
CA ILE A 212 12.53 15.56 18.90
C ILE A 212 12.71 15.13 20.36
N ASN A 213 12.67 13.83 20.64
CA ASN A 213 12.90 13.31 21.99
C ASN A 213 13.79 12.05 21.92
N PRO A 214 15.09 12.19 22.29
CA PRO A 214 16.04 11.06 22.22
C PRO A 214 15.69 9.85 23.09
N THR A 215 14.76 10.01 24.06
CA THR A 215 14.30 8.90 24.93
C THR A 215 13.12 8.12 24.34
N THR A 216 12.64 8.50 23.14
CA THR A 216 11.52 7.83 22.46
C THR A 216 11.86 6.36 22.20
N LYS A 217 10.92 5.48 22.52
CA LYS A 217 10.98 4.04 22.23
C LYS A 217 9.94 3.67 21.17
N PHE A 218 10.26 2.71 20.32
CA PHE A 218 9.34 2.24 19.27
C PHE A 218 8.80 0.85 19.61
N LEU A 219 7.49 0.67 19.34
CA LEU A 219 6.77 -0.59 19.51
C LEU A 219 6.51 -1.25 18.17
#